data_48e2ab36b43f6cc26e9c41864e44a800
#
_entry.id   48e2ab36b43f6cc26e9c41864e44a800
#
_cell.length_a   1.000
_cell.length_b   1.000
_cell.length_c   1.000
_cell.angle_alpha   90.00
_cell.angle_beta   90.00
_cell.angle_gamma   90.00
#
_symmetry.space_group_name_H-M   'P 1'
#
loop_
_entity.id
_entity.type
_entity.pdbx_description
1 polymer ?
#
loop_
_entity_poly.entity_id
_entity_poly.type
_entity_poly.pdbx_seq_one_letter_code
_entity_poly.pdbx_strand_id
1 'polypeptide(L)'
;DERHKYAIMDPNLVPKYAVLDPKLTVSMPKFVTATTGIDALTHAVESYVTWAYNNNASNRNAEEAVVKIFRNLKRAYEDGNDLEAREAMLIASYKAGLAFNHTGVGYVHAIAHAMGGIYNTAHGLANAVIMPIVLEDYGTAVHPQLAHLAEITGVKTTGSDAEKANAFIAAIRQMNREMGLPT
;
A
#
# COMPACT_ATOMS: atom_id res chain seq x y z
N ASP A 1 12.59 -15.96 -20.20
CA ASP A 1 12.95 -14.56 -20.43
C ASP A 1 13.66 -14.02 -19.19
N GLU A 2 14.93 -13.62 -19.33
CA GLU A 2 15.78 -13.18 -18.23
C GLU A 2 15.34 -11.84 -17.59
N ARG A 3 14.41 -11.14 -18.24
CA ARG A 3 13.88 -9.83 -17.81
C ARG A 3 12.45 -9.88 -17.28
N HIS A 4 11.97 -11.07 -16.95
CA HIS A 4 10.62 -11.24 -16.40
C HIS A 4 10.69 -11.52 -14.91
N LYS A 5 9.86 -10.80 -14.12
CA LYS A 5 9.70 -11.02 -12.69
C LYS A 5 8.50 -11.95 -12.48
N TYR A 6 8.75 -13.12 -11.90
CA TYR A 6 7.72 -14.11 -11.61
C TYR A 6 7.29 -14.04 -10.14
N ALA A 7 5.99 -14.06 -9.89
CA ALA A 7 5.44 -14.29 -8.57
C ALA A 7 5.34 -15.81 -8.34
N ILE A 8 5.90 -16.30 -7.25
CA ILE A 8 5.78 -17.71 -6.85
C ILE A 8 4.65 -17.81 -5.83
N MET A 9 3.60 -18.56 -6.17
CA MET A 9 2.44 -18.78 -5.30
C MET A 9 2.23 -20.27 -5.13
N ASP A 10 2.50 -20.78 -3.92
CA ASP A 10 2.29 -22.18 -3.55
C ASP A 10 1.82 -22.27 -2.10
N PRO A 11 0.72 -22.98 -1.80
CA PRO A 11 0.23 -23.16 -0.42
C PRO A 11 1.27 -23.74 0.55
N ASN A 12 2.24 -24.52 0.05
CA ASN A 12 3.32 -25.07 0.88
C ASN A 12 4.32 -24.00 1.35
N LEU A 13 4.34 -22.83 0.74
CA LEU A 13 5.19 -21.70 1.14
C LEU A 13 4.58 -20.85 2.24
N VAL A 14 3.30 -21.07 2.59
CA VAL A 14 2.62 -20.29 3.64
C VAL A 14 3.18 -20.66 5.00
N PRO A 15 3.81 -19.72 5.75
CA PRO A 15 4.36 -19.99 7.06
C PRO A 15 3.23 -20.20 8.08
N LYS A 16 3.48 -21.08 9.07
CA LYS A 16 2.52 -21.31 10.17
C LYS A 16 2.47 -20.15 11.16
N TYR A 17 3.56 -19.40 11.29
CA TYR A 17 3.71 -18.31 12.23
C TYR A 17 4.40 -17.13 11.56
N ALA A 18 3.99 -15.90 11.91
CA ALA A 18 4.69 -14.67 11.59
C ALA A 18 5.07 -13.97 12.90
N VAL A 19 6.35 -13.65 13.07
CA VAL A 19 6.85 -12.90 14.23
C VAL A 19 7.13 -11.47 13.77
N LEU A 20 6.42 -10.50 14.35
CA LEU A 20 6.50 -9.07 14.02
C LEU A 20 7.31 -8.37 15.12
N ASP A 21 8.62 -8.28 14.97
CA ASP A 21 9.50 -7.57 15.90
C ASP A 21 9.90 -6.20 15.32
N PRO A 22 9.37 -5.07 15.82
CA PRO A 22 9.69 -3.75 15.32
C PRO A 22 11.16 -3.36 15.49
N LYS A 23 11.89 -3.95 16.43
CA LYS A 23 13.32 -3.67 16.65
C LYS A 23 14.16 -4.05 15.45
N LEU A 24 13.75 -5.05 14.67
CA LEU A 24 14.45 -5.46 13.46
C LEU A 24 14.33 -4.45 12.31
N THR A 25 13.44 -3.47 12.43
CA THR A 25 13.20 -2.45 11.41
C THR A 25 13.82 -1.09 11.71
N VAL A 26 14.38 -0.87 12.91
CA VAL A 26 14.92 0.45 13.31
C VAL A 26 16.10 0.90 12.45
N SER A 27 16.89 -0.04 11.92
CA SER A 27 18.03 0.27 11.04
C SER A 27 17.66 0.49 9.58
N MET A 28 16.38 0.40 9.21
CA MET A 28 15.96 0.62 7.84
C MET A 28 16.20 2.07 7.42
N PRO A 29 16.89 2.32 6.29
CA PRO A 29 17.05 3.65 5.74
C PRO A 29 15.70 4.32 5.45
N LYS A 30 15.66 5.65 5.52
CA LYS A 30 14.45 6.44 5.23
C LYS A 30 13.83 6.09 3.88
N PHE A 31 14.64 5.97 2.84
CA PHE A 31 14.17 5.59 1.49
C PHE A 31 13.50 4.22 1.48
N VAL A 32 14.06 3.23 2.18
CA VAL A 32 13.45 1.88 2.27
C VAL A 32 12.15 1.96 3.07
N THR A 33 12.14 2.68 4.20
CA THR A 33 10.91 2.88 4.99
C THR A 33 9.79 3.50 4.13
N ALA A 34 10.09 4.56 3.37
CA ALA A 34 9.12 5.21 2.51
C ALA A 34 8.60 4.27 1.42
N THR A 35 9.50 3.67 0.65
CA THR A 35 9.10 2.84 -0.51
C THR A 35 8.37 1.56 -0.09
N THR A 36 8.81 0.87 0.96
CA THR A 36 8.12 -0.34 1.44
C THR A 36 6.81 -0.01 2.17
N GLY A 37 6.73 1.15 2.81
CA GLY A 37 5.48 1.62 3.41
C GLY A 37 4.41 1.95 2.36
N ILE A 38 4.78 2.62 1.27
CA ILE A 38 3.87 2.87 0.14
C ILE A 38 3.55 1.55 -0.60
N ASP A 39 4.47 0.61 -0.67
CA ASP A 39 4.20 -0.72 -1.21
C ASP A 39 3.11 -1.45 -0.41
N ALA A 40 3.20 -1.43 0.93
CA ALA A 40 2.16 -1.97 1.80
C ALA A 40 0.82 -1.23 1.62
N LEU A 41 0.84 0.09 1.42
CA LEU A 41 -0.36 0.86 1.09
C LEU A 41 -0.95 0.41 -0.25
N THR A 42 -0.11 0.19 -1.26
CA THR A 42 -0.54 -0.28 -2.58
C THR A 42 -1.22 -1.65 -2.49
N HIS A 43 -0.63 -2.59 -1.75
CA HIS A 43 -1.25 -3.89 -1.49
C HIS A 43 -2.65 -3.77 -0.87
N ALA A 44 -2.78 -2.93 0.16
CA ALA A 44 -4.06 -2.73 0.83
C ALA A 44 -5.10 -2.07 -0.08
N VAL A 45 -4.72 -1.01 -0.81
CA VAL A 45 -5.62 -0.27 -1.71
C VAL A 45 -6.04 -1.15 -2.89
N GLU A 46 -5.11 -1.81 -3.57
CA GLU A 46 -5.46 -2.71 -4.69
C GLU A 46 -6.35 -3.86 -4.25
N SER A 47 -6.06 -4.48 -3.09
CA SER A 47 -6.93 -5.48 -2.51
C SER A 47 -8.35 -4.95 -2.28
N TYR A 48 -8.49 -3.72 -1.78
CA TYR A 48 -9.77 -3.12 -1.45
C TYR A 48 -10.62 -2.75 -2.69
N VAL A 49 -9.97 -2.26 -3.75
CA VAL A 49 -10.66 -1.88 -4.99
C VAL A 49 -10.94 -3.06 -5.91
N THR A 50 -10.32 -4.20 -5.69
CA THR A 50 -10.54 -5.43 -6.47
C THR A 50 -11.87 -6.09 -6.05
N TRP A 51 -12.95 -5.73 -6.70
CA TRP A 51 -14.31 -6.15 -6.33
C TRP A 51 -14.60 -7.64 -6.52
N ALA A 52 -13.93 -8.33 -7.45
CA ALA A 52 -14.29 -9.69 -7.88
C ALA A 52 -14.06 -10.77 -6.80
N TYR A 53 -13.11 -10.54 -5.88
CA TYR A 53 -12.69 -11.54 -4.89
C TYR A 53 -12.74 -11.03 -3.46
N ASN A 54 -13.28 -9.83 -3.23
CA ASN A 54 -13.39 -9.23 -1.91
C ASN A 54 -14.33 -10.03 -1.00
N ASN A 55 -14.00 -10.05 0.27
CA ASN A 55 -14.90 -10.48 1.33
C ASN A 55 -14.72 -9.56 2.57
N ASN A 56 -15.61 -9.73 3.55
CA ASN A 56 -15.57 -8.90 4.77
C ASN A 56 -14.24 -9.01 5.54
N ALA A 57 -13.51 -10.11 5.45
CA ALA A 57 -12.24 -10.27 6.15
C ALA A 57 -11.11 -9.56 5.39
N SER A 58 -11.03 -9.70 4.05
CA SER A 58 -10.05 -8.99 3.24
C SER A 58 -10.25 -7.48 3.32
N ASN A 59 -11.51 -7.00 3.26
CA ASN A 59 -11.81 -5.58 3.37
C ASN A 59 -11.38 -5.00 4.72
N ARG A 60 -11.74 -5.63 5.85
CA ARG A 60 -11.29 -5.18 7.17
C ARG A 60 -9.78 -5.13 7.32
N ASN A 61 -9.07 -6.14 6.79
CA ASN A 61 -7.61 -6.14 6.83
C ASN A 61 -7.01 -5.01 5.99
N ALA A 62 -7.57 -4.73 4.81
CA ALA A 62 -7.15 -3.63 3.96
C ALA A 62 -7.41 -2.26 4.63
N GLU A 63 -8.61 -2.04 5.16
CA GLU A 63 -8.98 -0.82 5.89
C GLU A 63 -8.06 -0.56 7.09
N GLU A 64 -7.83 -1.58 7.94
CA GLU A 64 -6.90 -1.46 9.07
C GLU A 64 -5.48 -1.13 8.62
N ALA A 65 -5.00 -1.74 7.53
CA ALA A 65 -3.68 -1.45 6.98
C ALA A 65 -3.59 0.00 6.50
N VAL A 66 -4.56 0.47 5.71
CA VAL A 66 -4.60 1.84 5.20
C VAL A 66 -4.60 2.85 6.34
N VAL A 67 -5.46 2.69 7.34
CA VAL A 67 -5.53 3.60 8.51
C VAL A 67 -4.21 3.63 9.26
N LYS A 68 -3.58 2.47 9.51
CA LYS A 68 -2.29 2.40 10.21
C LYS A 68 -1.17 3.08 9.42
N ILE A 69 -1.12 2.89 8.10
CA ILE A 69 -0.10 3.50 7.22
C ILE A 69 -0.26 5.02 7.22
N PHE A 70 -1.46 5.55 7.01
CA PHE A 70 -1.71 6.99 7.02
C PHE A 70 -1.32 7.67 8.34
N ARG A 71 -1.46 6.98 9.46
CA ARG A 71 -1.11 7.51 10.79
C ARG A 71 0.37 7.39 11.14
N ASN A 72 1.08 6.40 10.60
CA ASN A 72 2.37 6.01 11.16
C ASN A 72 3.53 6.01 10.15
N LEU A 73 3.28 5.95 8.83
CA LEU A 73 4.37 5.86 7.86
C LEU A 73 5.29 7.07 7.92
N LYS A 74 4.72 8.27 7.99
CA LYS A 74 5.51 9.51 8.11
C LYS A 74 6.31 9.55 9.42
N ARG A 75 5.72 9.14 10.55
CA ARG A 75 6.41 9.03 11.84
C ARG A 75 7.61 8.08 11.75
N ALA A 76 7.39 6.88 11.21
CA ALA A 76 8.46 5.89 11.03
C ALA A 76 9.55 6.36 10.05
N TYR A 77 9.19 7.19 9.07
CA TYR A 77 10.14 7.81 8.13
C TYR A 77 10.96 8.92 8.79
N GLU A 78 10.34 9.78 9.58
CA GLU A 78 11.00 10.91 10.26
C GLU A 78 11.91 10.41 11.38
N ASP A 79 11.43 9.51 12.23
CA ASP A 79 12.18 8.87 13.31
C ASP A 79 12.15 7.33 13.18
N GLY A 80 13.27 6.77 12.73
CA GLY A 80 13.45 5.31 12.62
C GLY A 80 13.42 4.57 13.95
N ASN A 81 13.60 5.26 15.10
CA ASN A 81 13.56 4.69 16.43
C ASN A 81 12.18 4.77 17.10
N ASP A 82 11.19 5.37 16.45
CA ASP A 82 9.80 5.34 16.91
C ASP A 82 9.25 3.91 16.80
N LEU A 83 9.47 3.11 17.86
CA LEU A 83 9.09 1.69 17.89
C LEU A 83 7.57 1.50 17.76
N GLU A 84 6.75 2.42 18.25
CA GLU A 84 5.29 2.37 18.10
C GLU A 84 4.90 2.51 16.62
N ALA A 85 5.48 3.48 15.91
CA ALA A 85 5.25 3.65 14.49
C ALA A 85 5.79 2.47 13.68
N ARG A 86 6.96 1.92 14.03
CA ARG A 86 7.54 0.72 13.39
C ARG A 86 6.64 -0.50 13.57
N GLU A 87 6.13 -0.74 14.78
CA GLU A 87 5.19 -1.82 15.06
C GLU A 87 3.90 -1.67 14.27
N ALA A 88 3.33 -0.45 14.26
CA ALA A 88 2.14 -0.15 13.49
C ALA A 88 2.34 -0.43 11.99
N MET A 89 3.51 -0.09 11.42
CA MET A 89 3.85 -0.36 10.02
C MET A 89 4.04 -1.85 9.74
N LEU A 90 4.66 -2.62 10.62
CA LEU A 90 4.76 -4.08 10.49
C LEU A 90 3.38 -4.74 10.50
N ILE A 91 2.52 -4.34 11.45
CA ILE A 91 1.14 -4.84 11.52
C ILE A 91 0.37 -4.45 10.24
N ALA A 92 0.54 -3.22 9.75
CA ALA A 92 -0.10 -2.76 8.52
C ALA A 92 0.33 -3.60 7.31
N SER A 93 1.64 -3.84 7.14
CA SER A 93 2.16 -4.69 6.07
C SER A 93 1.62 -6.13 6.16
N TYR A 94 1.58 -6.71 7.35
CA TYR A 94 0.99 -8.03 7.58
C TYR A 94 -0.51 -8.06 7.22
N LYS A 95 -1.28 -7.05 7.64
CA LYS A 95 -2.70 -6.93 7.32
C LYS A 95 -2.95 -6.75 5.83
N ALA A 96 -2.16 -5.91 5.16
CA ALA A 96 -2.19 -5.77 3.70
C ALA A 96 -1.90 -7.11 3.02
N GLY A 97 -0.91 -7.86 3.54
CA GLY A 97 -0.59 -9.22 3.09
C GLY A 97 -1.77 -10.19 3.19
N LEU A 98 -2.47 -10.21 4.34
CA LEU A 98 -3.68 -11.03 4.53
C LEU A 98 -4.81 -10.64 3.57
N ALA A 99 -4.94 -9.35 3.25
CA ALA A 99 -5.96 -8.86 2.34
C ALA A 99 -5.66 -9.32 0.91
N PHE A 100 -4.49 -8.95 0.35
CA PHE A 100 -4.19 -9.23 -1.06
C PHE A 100 -3.89 -10.71 -1.34
N ASN A 101 -3.48 -11.49 -0.35
CA ASN A 101 -3.31 -12.93 -0.53
C ASN A 101 -4.64 -13.64 -0.90
N HIS A 102 -5.75 -13.03 -0.54
CA HIS A 102 -7.08 -13.50 -0.91
C HIS A 102 -7.57 -12.92 -2.24
N THR A 103 -7.35 -11.61 -2.47
CA THR A 103 -7.92 -10.89 -3.61
C THR A 103 -6.99 -10.81 -4.83
N GLY A 104 -5.70 -11.04 -4.63
CA GLY A 104 -4.66 -10.68 -5.59
C GLY A 104 -4.32 -9.19 -5.54
N VAL A 105 -3.51 -8.76 -6.49
CA VAL A 105 -3.10 -7.38 -6.74
C VAL A 105 -3.57 -6.94 -8.13
N GLY A 106 -3.50 -5.64 -8.43
CA GLY A 106 -4.04 -5.06 -9.65
C GLY A 106 -2.99 -4.53 -10.63
N TYR A 107 -3.38 -3.52 -11.41
CA TYR A 107 -2.54 -2.94 -12.46
C TYR A 107 -1.34 -2.19 -11.93
N VAL A 108 -1.39 -1.62 -10.72
CA VAL A 108 -0.22 -0.96 -10.12
C VAL A 108 0.92 -1.95 -10.00
N HIS A 109 0.68 -3.10 -9.39
CA HIS A 109 1.69 -4.15 -9.25
C HIS A 109 2.08 -4.77 -10.59
N ALA A 110 1.14 -4.97 -11.51
CA ALA A 110 1.45 -5.52 -12.83
C ALA A 110 2.45 -4.64 -13.60
N ILE A 111 2.26 -3.32 -13.58
CA ILE A 111 3.18 -2.36 -14.21
C ILE A 111 4.50 -2.30 -13.42
N ALA A 112 4.46 -2.23 -12.09
CA ALA A 112 5.65 -2.19 -11.24
C ALA A 112 6.54 -3.43 -11.42
N HIS A 113 5.95 -4.61 -11.57
CA HIS A 113 6.69 -5.85 -11.88
C HIS A 113 7.37 -5.80 -13.24
N ALA A 114 6.68 -5.30 -14.26
CA ALA A 114 7.26 -5.13 -15.59
C ALA A 114 8.44 -4.14 -15.56
N MET A 115 8.29 -3.00 -14.88
CA MET A 115 9.38 -2.04 -14.67
C MET A 115 10.55 -2.65 -13.90
N GLY A 116 10.27 -3.42 -12.86
CA GLY A 116 11.30 -4.12 -12.10
C GLY A 116 12.08 -5.14 -12.92
N GLY A 117 11.39 -5.90 -13.78
CA GLY A 117 12.02 -6.89 -14.66
C GLY A 117 12.86 -6.26 -15.76
N ILE A 118 12.34 -5.22 -16.43
CA ILE A 118 12.99 -4.60 -17.60
C ILE A 118 14.09 -3.62 -17.19
N TYR A 119 13.81 -2.78 -16.18
CA TYR A 119 14.65 -1.63 -15.83
C TYR A 119 15.34 -1.76 -14.47
N ASN A 120 15.12 -2.87 -13.75
CA ASN A 120 15.60 -3.06 -12.37
C ASN A 120 15.13 -1.94 -11.41
N THR A 121 13.95 -1.39 -11.65
CA THR A 121 13.38 -0.35 -10.80
C THR A 121 13.03 -0.95 -9.43
N ALA A 122 13.37 -0.25 -8.35
CA ALA A 122 12.98 -0.66 -7.00
C ALA A 122 11.45 -0.78 -6.88
N HIS A 123 10.97 -1.93 -6.42
CA HIS A 123 9.55 -2.32 -6.47
C HIS A 123 8.63 -1.29 -5.80
N GLY A 124 8.91 -0.96 -4.52
CA GLY A 124 8.10 0.01 -3.79
C GLY A 124 8.17 1.43 -4.36
N LEU A 125 9.28 1.81 -5.01
CA LEU A 125 9.37 3.07 -5.73
C LEU A 125 8.46 3.09 -6.95
N ALA A 126 8.45 2.01 -7.74
CA ALA A 126 7.55 1.89 -8.88
C ALA A 126 6.08 1.97 -8.42
N ASN A 127 5.70 1.24 -7.37
CA ASN A 127 4.36 1.30 -6.81
C ASN A 127 3.99 2.72 -6.34
N ALA A 128 4.90 3.43 -5.68
CA ALA A 128 4.66 4.78 -5.19
C ALA A 128 4.31 5.78 -6.30
N VAL A 129 4.99 5.67 -7.44
CA VAL A 129 4.76 6.55 -8.60
C VAL A 129 3.50 6.14 -9.38
N ILE A 130 3.29 4.84 -9.58
CA ILE A 130 2.24 4.31 -10.45
C ILE A 130 0.88 4.35 -9.77
N MET A 131 0.79 4.09 -8.46
CA MET A 131 -0.49 3.95 -7.76
C MET A 131 -1.43 5.14 -7.95
N PRO A 132 -1.04 6.40 -7.70
CA PRO A 132 -1.96 7.51 -7.90
C PRO A 132 -2.41 7.69 -9.36
N ILE A 133 -1.57 7.33 -10.33
CA ILE A 133 -1.90 7.42 -11.76
C ILE A 133 -2.96 6.38 -12.12
N VAL A 134 -2.77 5.13 -11.70
CA VAL A 134 -3.72 4.04 -11.98
C VAL A 134 -5.07 4.28 -11.28
N LEU A 135 -5.07 4.80 -10.05
CA LEU A 135 -6.30 5.12 -9.34
C LEU A 135 -7.09 6.24 -10.04
N GLU A 136 -6.40 7.25 -10.61
CA GLU A 136 -7.03 8.27 -11.45
C GLU A 136 -7.61 7.68 -12.73
N ASP A 137 -6.87 6.78 -13.40
CA ASP A 137 -7.31 6.13 -14.64
C ASP A 137 -8.55 5.24 -14.43
N TYR A 138 -8.67 4.57 -13.29
CA TYR A 138 -9.87 3.81 -12.93
C TYR A 138 -11.13 4.68 -12.83
N GLY A 139 -10.98 5.97 -12.54
CA GLY A 139 -12.05 6.96 -12.52
C GLY A 139 -13.22 6.56 -11.62
N THR A 140 -14.42 6.72 -12.12
CA THR A 140 -15.67 6.50 -11.36
C THR A 140 -15.86 5.06 -10.88
N ALA A 141 -15.16 4.09 -11.47
CA ALA A 141 -15.29 2.68 -11.10
C ALA A 141 -14.83 2.39 -9.65
N VAL A 142 -13.92 3.20 -9.12
CA VAL A 142 -13.36 3.03 -7.76
C VAL A 142 -13.70 4.17 -6.80
N HIS A 143 -14.46 5.18 -7.24
CA HIS A 143 -14.81 6.33 -6.41
C HIS A 143 -15.46 5.94 -5.07
N PRO A 144 -16.44 5.02 -5.01
CA PRO A 144 -17.06 4.66 -3.72
C PRO A 144 -16.06 4.04 -2.74
N GLN A 145 -15.16 3.17 -3.22
CA GLN A 145 -14.15 2.52 -2.38
C GLN A 145 -13.11 3.53 -1.88
N LEU A 146 -12.60 4.38 -2.76
CA LEU A 146 -11.64 5.42 -2.39
C LEU A 146 -12.25 6.49 -1.48
N ALA A 147 -13.53 6.82 -1.67
CA ALA A 147 -14.26 7.72 -0.80
C ALA A 147 -14.36 7.17 0.63
N HIS A 148 -14.67 5.89 0.78
CA HIS A 148 -14.67 5.23 2.08
C HIS A 148 -13.27 5.25 2.72
N LEU A 149 -12.21 4.97 1.97
CA LEU A 149 -10.84 5.05 2.48
C LEU A 149 -10.46 6.47 2.90
N ALA A 150 -10.92 7.50 2.18
CA ALA A 150 -10.74 8.90 2.57
C ALA A 150 -11.44 9.23 3.91
N GLU A 151 -12.63 8.68 4.13
CA GLU A 151 -13.38 8.88 5.37
C GLU A 151 -12.69 8.23 6.57
N ILE A 152 -12.34 6.95 6.47
CA ILE A 152 -11.75 6.21 7.61
C ILE A 152 -10.33 6.66 7.95
N THR A 153 -9.62 7.27 6.99
CA THR A 153 -8.30 7.88 7.22
C THR A 153 -8.40 9.33 7.74
N GLY A 154 -9.58 9.94 7.67
CA GLY A 154 -9.78 11.34 8.04
C GLY A 154 -9.27 12.35 7.00
N VAL A 155 -8.92 11.91 5.81
CA VAL A 155 -8.45 12.78 4.71
C VAL A 155 -9.56 13.73 4.26
N LYS A 156 -10.75 13.18 4.02
CA LYS A 156 -11.95 13.95 3.68
C LYS A 156 -13.21 13.17 4.06
N THR A 157 -14.05 13.76 4.89
CA THR A 157 -15.26 13.09 5.46
C THR A 157 -16.57 13.63 4.88
N THR A 158 -16.53 14.69 4.08
CA THR A 158 -17.71 15.36 3.49
C THR A 158 -17.53 15.56 1.99
N GLY A 159 -18.63 15.66 1.28
CA GLY A 159 -18.67 15.84 -0.18
C GLY A 159 -19.09 14.58 -0.91
N SER A 160 -19.08 14.63 -2.24
CA SER A 160 -19.36 13.50 -3.12
C SER A 160 -18.25 12.44 -3.08
N ASP A 161 -18.57 11.22 -3.52
CA ASP A 161 -17.57 10.15 -3.62
C ASP A 161 -16.39 10.54 -4.53
N ALA A 162 -16.66 11.26 -5.63
CA ALA A 162 -15.62 11.78 -6.51
C ALA A 162 -14.69 12.76 -5.79
N GLU A 163 -15.21 13.69 -5.00
CA GLU A 163 -14.40 14.65 -4.23
C GLU A 163 -13.55 13.96 -3.15
N LYS A 164 -14.12 12.96 -2.47
CA LYS A 164 -13.42 12.18 -1.47
C LYS A 164 -12.33 11.30 -2.10
N ALA A 165 -12.65 10.60 -3.20
CA ALA A 165 -11.70 9.79 -3.95
C ALA A 165 -10.49 10.61 -4.44
N ASN A 166 -10.76 11.77 -5.06
CA ASN A 166 -9.71 12.67 -5.51
C ASN A 166 -8.86 13.20 -4.34
N ALA A 167 -9.47 13.48 -3.18
CA ALA A 167 -8.75 13.88 -1.99
C ALA A 167 -7.83 12.75 -1.46
N PHE A 168 -8.30 11.50 -1.50
CA PHE A 168 -7.49 10.34 -1.11
C PHE A 168 -6.26 10.17 -2.02
N ILE A 169 -6.46 10.24 -3.34
CA ILE A 169 -5.36 10.17 -4.32
C ILE A 169 -4.37 11.34 -4.11
N ALA A 170 -4.88 12.55 -3.89
CA ALA A 170 -4.04 13.72 -3.59
C ALA A 170 -3.23 13.54 -2.28
N ALA A 171 -3.81 12.91 -1.26
CA ALA A 171 -3.12 12.60 -0.01
C ALA A 171 -1.97 11.59 -0.21
N ILE A 172 -2.15 10.59 -1.07
CA ILE A 172 -1.07 9.66 -1.45
C ILE A 172 0.08 10.44 -2.13
N ARG A 173 -0.23 11.31 -3.11
CA ARG A 173 0.79 12.14 -3.77
C ARG A 173 1.49 13.06 -2.77
N GLN A 174 0.77 13.62 -1.81
CA GLN A 174 1.34 14.46 -0.77
C GLN A 174 2.29 13.65 0.12
N MET A 175 1.89 12.45 0.54
CA MET A 175 2.74 11.55 1.33
C MET A 175 4.03 11.21 0.59
N ASN A 176 3.96 10.92 -0.72
CA ASN A 176 5.15 10.70 -1.55
C ASN A 176 6.09 11.92 -1.52
N ARG A 177 5.56 13.12 -1.79
CA ARG A 177 6.37 14.36 -1.75
C ARG A 177 7.04 14.61 -0.41
N GLU A 178 6.31 14.41 0.68
CA GLU A 178 6.83 14.62 2.05
C GLU A 178 7.96 13.65 2.42
N MET A 179 7.99 12.49 1.79
CA MET A 179 9.04 11.47 1.96
C MET A 179 10.12 11.52 0.86
N GLY A 180 10.07 12.54 -0.02
CA GLY A 180 11.06 12.72 -1.08
C GLY A 180 10.95 11.69 -2.22
N LEU A 181 9.79 11.05 -2.37
CA LEU A 181 9.52 10.16 -3.50
C LEU A 181 8.98 10.95 -4.70
N PRO A 182 9.25 10.51 -5.94
CA PRO A 182 8.65 11.11 -7.14
C PRO A 182 7.12 11.03 -7.14
N THR A 183 6.46 11.99 -7.82
CA THR A 183 4.99 12.07 -7.93
C THR A 183 4.57 12.32 -9.37
#